data_975b1fd69d1b223e4d844decd7cfde91
#
_entry.id   975b1fd69d1b223e4d844decd7cfde91
#
_cell.length_a   1.000
_cell.length_b   1.000
_cell.length_c   1.000
_cell.angle_alpha   90.00
_cell.angle_beta   90.00
_cell.angle_gamma   90.00
#
_symmetry.space_group_name_H-M   'P 1'
#
loop_
_entity.id
_entity.type
_entity.pdbx_description
1 polymer ?
#
loop_
_entity_poly.entity_id
_entity_poly.type
_entity_poly.pdbx_seq_one_letter_code
_entity_poly.pdbx_strand_id
1 'polypeptide(L)'
;MNPRGVWAIYAFEMDRTRRTLMQSIAAPVISTALYFVVFGAAIGTRIAQIEGVSYGAFILPGLVMLTLLTQSISNASFGIYFPRFTGTIYEYLSAPVSSFEIALGFVGAAATKSVILGLTILATAWFFVPLRIAHPAWMLGFLVLTAVTFSLFGFIIGLWADGFEQLQFIPLLIVTPLAFLGGTFYSISVLPPAWQTVTLFNPIVYLVSGFRWSFYEIADVHVGVSLAMTALFLALCLAVVWWIFRTGYRLKA
;
A
#
# COMPACT_ATOMS: atom_id res chain seq x y z
N MET A 1 -23.73 8.07 -13.19
CA MET A 1 -23.03 7.86 -11.88
C MET A 1 -23.92 8.32 -10.75
N ASN A 2 -24.05 7.49 -9.72
CA ASN A 2 -24.78 7.83 -8.49
C ASN A 2 -23.78 8.23 -7.38
N PRO A 3 -23.38 9.52 -7.27
CA PRO A 3 -22.37 9.96 -6.32
C PRO A 3 -22.82 9.77 -4.86
N ARG A 4 -24.13 9.73 -4.60
CA ARG A 4 -24.66 9.48 -3.24
C ARG A 4 -24.43 8.03 -2.82
N GLY A 5 -24.55 7.08 -3.75
CA GLY A 5 -24.27 5.67 -3.49
C GLY A 5 -22.78 5.43 -3.20
N VAL A 6 -21.89 6.02 -4.01
CA VAL A 6 -20.43 5.98 -3.77
C VAL A 6 -20.08 6.55 -2.41
N TRP A 7 -20.65 7.73 -2.08
CA TRP A 7 -20.41 8.38 -0.80
C TRP A 7 -20.93 7.56 0.39
N ALA A 8 -22.09 6.93 0.25
CA ALA A 8 -22.66 6.09 1.32
C ALA A 8 -21.73 4.91 1.66
N ILE A 9 -21.21 4.20 0.62
CA ILE A 9 -20.27 3.09 0.80
C ILE A 9 -18.96 3.61 1.43
N TYR A 10 -18.42 4.70 0.90
CA TYR A 10 -17.20 5.32 1.40
C TYR A 10 -17.35 5.75 2.87
N ALA A 11 -18.43 6.45 3.22
CA ALA A 11 -18.68 6.93 4.57
C ALA A 11 -18.86 5.78 5.57
N PHE A 12 -19.56 4.71 5.17
CA PHE A 12 -19.71 3.51 5.99
C PHE A 12 -18.35 2.87 6.32
N GLU A 13 -17.48 2.73 5.33
CA GLU A 13 -16.13 2.18 5.51
C GLU A 13 -15.24 3.10 6.37
N MET A 14 -15.36 4.41 6.21
CA MET A 14 -14.64 5.37 7.04
C MET A 14 -15.14 5.38 8.49
N ASP A 15 -16.44 5.24 8.72
CA ASP A 15 -17.00 5.08 10.07
C ASP A 15 -16.55 3.78 10.75
N ARG A 16 -16.44 2.68 10.00
CA ARG A 16 -15.83 1.44 10.49
C ARG A 16 -14.38 1.69 10.93
N THR A 17 -13.61 2.40 10.13
CA THR A 17 -12.22 2.79 10.46
C THR A 17 -12.16 3.60 11.75
N ARG A 18 -13.06 4.56 11.92
CA ARG A 18 -13.14 5.40 13.11
C ARG A 18 -13.41 4.60 14.38
N ARG A 19 -14.24 3.55 14.29
CA ARG A 19 -14.51 2.64 15.43
C ARG A 19 -13.33 1.73 15.76
N THR A 20 -12.42 1.50 14.81
CA THR A 20 -11.26 0.59 14.96
C THR A 20 -9.92 1.33 14.88
N LEU A 21 -9.86 2.60 15.29
CA LEU A 21 -8.66 3.47 15.18
C LEU A 21 -7.41 2.84 15.81
N MET A 22 -7.54 2.18 16.97
CA MET A 22 -6.43 1.53 17.65
C MET A 22 -5.79 0.44 16.77
N GLN A 23 -6.59 -0.41 16.13
CA GLN A 23 -6.10 -1.47 15.24
C GLN A 23 -5.66 -0.95 13.88
N SER A 24 -6.39 0.04 13.36
CA SER A 24 -6.22 0.52 11.99
C SER A 24 -5.08 1.50 11.83
N ILE A 25 -4.75 2.27 12.86
CA ILE A 25 -3.73 3.33 12.80
C ILE A 25 -2.71 3.15 13.92
N ALA A 26 -3.11 3.05 15.20
CA ALA A 26 -2.16 3.02 16.28
C ALA A 26 -1.24 1.79 16.25
N ALA A 27 -1.76 0.59 16.01
CA ALA A 27 -0.95 -0.63 15.97
C ALA A 27 0.12 -0.61 14.84
N PRO A 28 -0.20 -0.27 13.56
CA PRO A 28 0.82 -0.11 12.52
C PRO A 28 1.83 1.00 12.81
N VAL A 29 1.40 2.13 13.39
CA VAL A 29 2.29 3.23 13.76
C VAL A 29 3.28 2.78 14.84
N ILE A 30 2.80 2.12 15.91
CA ILE A 30 3.64 1.59 16.98
C ILE A 30 4.64 0.56 16.43
N SER A 31 4.17 -0.36 15.58
CA SER A 31 5.04 -1.36 14.95
C SER A 31 6.13 -0.70 14.11
N THR A 32 5.79 0.31 13.31
CA THR A 32 6.76 1.03 12.49
C THR A 32 7.73 1.85 13.34
N ALA A 33 7.23 2.51 14.41
CA ALA A 33 8.08 3.21 15.36
C ALA A 33 9.09 2.26 16.05
N LEU A 34 8.64 1.04 16.39
CA LEU A 34 9.52 0.01 16.94
C LEU A 34 10.61 -0.41 15.94
N TYR A 35 10.27 -0.53 14.65
CA TYR A 35 11.27 -0.75 13.60
C TYR A 35 12.33 0.36 13.58
N PHE A 36 11.93 1.64 13.70
CA PHE A 36 12.89 2.75 13.76
C PHE A 36 13.81 2.65 14.97
N VAL A 37 13.28 2.30 16.15
CA VAL A 37 14.10 2.12 17.35
C VAL A 37 15.08 0.97 17.17
N VAL A 38 14.59 -0.20 16.73
CA VAL A 38 15.43 -1.40 16.59
C VAL A 38 16.48 -1.21 15.49
N PHE A 39 16.08 -0.85 14.30
CA PHE A 39 17.00 -0.72 13.17
C PHE A 39 17.84 0.54 13.27
N GLY A 40 17.30 1.66 13.74
CA GLY A 40 18.06 2.88 13.97
C GLY A 40 19.09 2.75 15.07
N ALA A 41 18.74 2.17 16.22
CA ALA A 41 19.65 2.00 17.35
C ALA A 41 20.60 0.80 17.17
N ALA A 42 20.10 -0.37 16.73
CA ALA A 42 20.93 -1.58 16.68
C ALA A 42 21.84 -1.63 15.45
N ILE A 43 21.34 -1.23 14.27
CA ILE A 43 22.07 -1.29 13.00
C ILE A 43 22.73 0.05 12.68
N GLY A 44 22.06 1.17 12.99
CA GLY A 44 22.58 2.51 12.75
C GLY A 44 23.90 2.81 13.48
N THR A 45 24.21 2.11 14.57
CA THR A 45 25.51 2.19 15.23
C THR A 45 26.65 1.52 14.44
N ARG A 46 26.33 0.55 13.57
CA ARG A 46 27.29 -0.19 12.74
C ARG A 46 27.36 0.34 11.31
N ILE A 47 26.22 0.77 10.76
CA ILE A 47 26.11 1.38 9.43
C ILE A 47 25.69 2.83 9.65
N ALA A 48 26.66 3.72 9.71
CA ALA A 48 26.39 5.14 10.01
C ALA A 48 25.57 5.81 8.88
N GLN A 49 25.93 5.54 7.62
CA GLN A 49 25.31 6.18 6.46
C GLN A 49 25.21 5.20 5.26
N ILE A 50 24.17 5.37 4.46
CA ILE A 50 24.03 4.79 3.12
C ILE A 50 23.82 5.96 2.15
N GLU A 51 24.67 6.07 1.13
CA GLU A 51 24.59 7.12 0.11
C GLU A 51 24.48 8.54 0.69
N GLY A 52 25.20 8.80 1.81
CA GLY A 52 25.23 10.11 2.47
C GLY A 52 24.05 10.42 3.40
N VAL A 53 23.12 9.49 3.57
CA VAL A 53 21.97 9.62 4.48
C VAL A 53 22.13 8.65 5.66
N SER A 54 21.71 9.07 6.86
CA SER A 54 21.73 8.16 8.03
C SER A 54 20.88 6.91 7.77
N TYR A 55 21.32 5.76 8.28
CA TYR A 55 20.61 4.50 8.02
C TYR A 55 19.13 4.54 8.38
N GLY A 56 18.78 5.14 9.53
CA GLY A 56 17.39 5.30 9.95
C GLY A 56 16.55 6.13 8.96
N ALA A 57 17.13 7.20 8.42
CA ALA A 57 16.46 8.02 7.41
C ALA A 57 16.35 7.28 6.07
N PHE A 58 17.35 6.49 5.67
CA PHE A 58 17.35 5.70 4.44
C PHE A 58 16.23 4.63 4.42
N ILE A 59 16.01 3.93 5.52
CA ILE A 59 14.98 2.86 5.60
C ILE A 59 13.56 3.40 5.74
N LEU A 60 13.39 4.65 6.16
CA LEU A 60 12.08 5.26 6.40
C LEU A 60 11.12 5.14 5.22
N PRO A 61 11.46 5.57 3.99
CA PRO A 61 10.56 5.45 2.85
C PRO A 61 10.16 4.01 2.56
N GLY A 62 11.09 3.07 2.72
CA GLY A 62 10.82 1.64 2.54
C GLY A 62 9.83 1.11 3.58
N LEU A 63 9.98 1.44 4.86
CA LEU A 63 9.05 1.03 5.93
C LEU A 63 7.66 1.63 5.76
N VAL A 64 7.57 2.89 5.34
CA VAL A 64 6.28 3.52 5.01
C VAL A 64 5.61 2.76 3.87
N MET A 65 6.34 2.45 2.79
CA MET A 65 5.81 1.71 1.66
C MET A 65 5.40 0.29 2.04
N LEU A 66 6.20 -0.45 2.79
CA LEU A 66 5.85 -1.79 3.28
C LEU A 66 4.52 -1.77 4.05
N THR A 67 4.38 -0.83 4.98
CA THR A 67 3.15 -0.70 5.78
C THR A 67 1.97 -0.26 4.91
N LEU A 68 2.19 0.68 3.99
CA LEU A 68 1.17 1.15 3.07
C LEU A 68 0.64 0.03 2.17
N LEU A 69 1.53 -0.77 1.57
CA LEU A 69 1.20 -1.90 0.71
C LEU A 69 0.35 -2.94 1.46
N THR A 70 0.83 -3.41 2.59
CA THR A 70 0.16 -4.45 3.38
C THR A 70 -1.20 -3.98 3.90
N GLN A 71 -1.29 -2.74 4.40
CA GLN A 71 -2.53 -2.18 4.92
C GLN A 71 -3.54 -1.83 3.81
N SER A 72 -3.08 -1.33 2.66
CA SER A 72 -3.97 -1.06 1.52
C SER A 72 -4.64 -2.33 1.03
N ILE A 73 -3.86 -3.41 0.88
CA ILE A 73 -4.39 -4.72 0.47
C ILE A 73 -5.37 -5.25 1.53
N SER A 74 -4.95 -5.31 2.79
CA SER A 74 -5.78 -5.89 3.87
C SER A 74 -7.09 -5.13 4.06
N ASN A 75 -7.04 -3.79 4.05
CA ASN A 75 -8.24 -2.97 4.21
C ASN A 75 -9.24 -3.14 3.07
N ALA A 76 -8.77 -3.15 1.82
CA ALA A 76 -9.63 -3.27 0.65
C ALA A 76 -10.16 -4.70 0.50
N SER A 77 -9.31 -5.72 0.71
CA SER A 77 -9.74 -7.12 0.60
C SER A 77 -10.78 -7.48 1.67
N PHE A 78 -10.56 -7.09 2.91
CA PHE A 78 -11.54 -7.29 3.97
C PHE A 78 -12.83 -6.49 3.71
N GLY A 79 -12.71 -5.26 3.21
CA GLY A 79 -13.84 -4.39 2.91
C GLY A 79 -14.87 -5.03 2.00
N ILE A 80 -14.45 -5.67 0.91
CA ILE A 80 -15.36 -6.33 -0.04
C ILE A 80 -15.67 -7.77 0.35
N TYR A 81 -14.73 -8.50 0.97
CA TYR A 81 -14.93 -9.89 1.35
C TYR A 81 -15.97 -10.03 2.47
N PHE A 82 -15.94 -9.19 3.49
CA PHE A 82 -16.85 -9.28 4.63
C PHE A 82 -18.33 -9.16 4.25
N PRO A 83 -18.77 -8.18 3.41
CA PRO A 83 -20.13 -8.15 2.89
C PRO A 83 -20.52 -9.40 2.07
N ARG A 84 -19.57 -10.02 1.34
CA ARG A 84 -19.82 -11.29 0.64
C ARG A 84 -20.05 -12.43 1.63
N PHE A 85 -19.21 -12.52 2.64
CA PHE A 85 -19.30 -13.56 3.67
C PHE A 85 -20.60 -13.47 4.49
N THR A 86 -21.06 -12.25 4.81
CA THR A 86 -22.30 -12.04 5.57
C THR A 86 -23.57 -12.02 4.72
N GLY A 87 -23.43 -12.04 3.39
CA GLY A 87 -24.55 -11.90 2.47
C GLY A 87 -25.05 -10.46 2.25
N THR A 88 -24.53 -9.47 2.98
CA THR A 88 -24.88 -8.06 2.81
C THR A 88 -24.47 -7.49 1.44
N ILE A 89 -23.63 -8.20 0.69
CA ILE A 89 -23.29 -7.81 -0.69
C ILE A 89 -24.52 -7.69 -1.58
N TYR A 90 -25.58 -8.47 -1.34
CA TYR A 90 -26.81 -8.41 -2.12
C TYR A 90 -27.57 -7.10 -1.93
N GLU A 91 -27.41 -6.41 -0.80
CA GLU A 91 -27.97 -5.08 -0.57
C GLU A 91 -27.30 -4.05 -1.49
N TYR A 92 -25.97 -4.12 -1.64
CA TYR A 92 -25.22 -3.27 -2.59
C TYR A 92 -25.60 -3.56 -4.04
N LEU A 93 -25.76 -4.85 -4.40
CA LEU A 93 -26.08 -5.26 -5.77
C LEU A 93 -27.55 -4.96 -6.15
N SER A 94 -28.47 -4.88 -5.18
CA SER A 94 -29.86 -4.50 -5.39
C SER A 94 -30.09 -2.99 -5.40
N ALA A 95 -29.16 -2.21 -4.86
CA ALA A 95 -29.21 -0.76 -4.89
C ALA A 95 -28.97 -0.21 -6.30
N PRO A 96 -29.48 0.99 -6.64
CA PRO A 96 -29.25 1.62 -7.93
C PRO A 96 -27.83 2.18 -8.07
N VAL A 97 -26.84 1.31 -7.86
CA VAL A 97 -25.38 1.60 -7.87
C VAL A 97 -24.72 0.64 -8.86
N SER A 98 -23.90 1.15 -9.76
CA SER A 98 -23.13 0.30 -10.65
C SER A 98 -21.98 -0.40 -9.92
N SER A 99 -21.52 -1.53 -10.46
CA SER A 99 -20.39 -2.29 -9.90
C SER A 99 -19.12 -1.45 -9.81
N PHE A 100 -18.91 -0.53 -10.77
CA PHE A 100 -17.80 0.41 -10.74
C PHE A 100 -17.90 1.40 -9.55
N GLU A 101 -19.10 1.87 -9.25
CA GLU A 101 -19.37 2.77 -8.12
C GLU A 101 -19.17 2.04 -6.79
N ILE A 102 -19.52 0.76 -6.71
CA ILE A 102 -19.22 -0.10 -5.55
C ILE A 102 -17.70 -0.19 -5.34
N ALA A 103 -16.95 -0.54 -6.41
CA ALA A 103 -15.49 -0.60 -6.33
C ALA A 103 -14.89 0.75 -5.92
N LEU A 104 -15.36 1.85 -6.48
CA LEU A 104 -14.87 3.19 -6.17
C LEU A 104 -15.09 3.55 -4.69
N GLY A 105 -16.23 3.17 -4.11
CA GLY A 105 -16.52 3.39 -2.69
C GLY A 105 -15.55 2.62 -1.78
N PHE A 106 -15.41 1.31 -1.98
CA PHE A 106 -14.53 0.46 -1.16
C PHE A 106 -13.05 0.79 -1.34
N VAL A 107 -12.58 0.89 -2.60
CA VAL A 107 -11.18 1.21 -2.92
C VAL A 107 -10.82 2.62 -2.45
N GLY A 108 -11.73 3.59 -2.67
CA GLY A 108 -11.53 4.97 -2.23
C GLY A 108 -11.37 5.07 -0.71
N ALA A 109 -12.22 4.39 0.06
CA ALA A 109 -12.12 4.36 1.51
C ALA A 109 -10.82 3.68 1.99
N ALA A 110 -10.46 2.53 1.42
CA ALA A 110 -9.23 1.82 1.76
C ALA A 110 -7.98 2.65 1.41
N ALA A 111 -7.95 3.29 0.24
CA ALA A 111 -6.85 4.16 -0.16
C ALA A 111 -6.73 5.39 0.75
N THR A 112 -7.85 6.06 1.07
CA THR A 112 -7.84 7.21 2.00
C THR A 112 -7.30 6.80 3.37
N LYS A 113 -7.77 5.69 3.92
CA LYS A 113 -7.28 5.15 5.19
C LYS A 113 -5.78 4.88 5.15
N SER A 114 -5.28 4.29 4.06
CA SER A 114 -3.86 3.98 3.90
C SER A 114 -3.01 5.24 3.74
N VAL A 115 -3.49 6.26 3.04
CA VAL A 115 -2.81 7.57 2.94
C VAL A 115 -2.73 8.24 4.32
N ILE A 116 -3.83 8.26 5.08
CA ILE A 116 -3.83 8.81 6.45
C ILE A 116 -2.82 8.06 7.32
N LEU A 117 -2.78 6.74 7.24
CA LEU A 117 -1.80 5.93 7.96
C LEU A 117 -0.36 6.27 7.55
N GLY A 118 -0.07 6.33 6.26
CA GLY A 118 1.26 6.70 5.74
C GLY A 118 1.72 8.07 6.23
N LEU A 119 0.84 9.07 6.18
CA LEU A 119 1.12 10.41 6.71
C LEU A 119 1.32 10.41 8.23
N THR A 120 0.55 9.61 8.97
CA THR A 120 0.71 9.47 10.42
C THR A 120 2.07 8.82 10.76
N ILE A 121 2.49 7.80 10.01
CA ILE A 121 3.82 7.19 10.17
C ILE A 121 4.92 8.21 9.87
N LEU A 122 4.80 8.98 8.79
CA LEU A 122 5.77 10.05 8.47
C LEU A 122 5.86 11.11 9.57
N ALA A 123 4.71 11.54 10.10
CA ALA A 123 4.66 12.49 11.21
C ALA A 123 5.32 11.90 12.48
N THR A 124 5.10 10.61 12.75
CA THR A 124 5.74 9.91 13.88
C THR A 124 7.25 9.76 13.67
N ALA A 125 7.68 9.45 12.46
CA ALA A 125 9.09 9.28 12.11
C ALA A 125 9.91 10.55 12.30
N TRP A 126 9.29 11.71 12.22
CA TRP A 126 9.94 13.01 12.50
C TRP A 126 10.59 13.08 13.90
N PHE A 127 10.05 12.34 14.86
CA PHE A 127 10.60 12.27 16.22
C PHE A 127 11.84 11.36 16.33
N PHE A 128 12.08 10.47 15.38
CA PHE A 128 13.13 9.47 15.43
C PHE A 128 14.29 9.75 14.48
N VAL A 129 14.02 10.40 13.34
CA VAL A 129 15.03 10.64 12.29
C VAL A 129 14.89 12.05 11.71
N PRO A 130 16.02 12.69 11.31
CA PRO A 130 15.98 13.96 10.61
C PRO A 130 15.36 13.76 9.23
N LEU A 131 14.11 14.14 9.09
CA LEU A 131 13.35 14.04 7.83
C LEU A 131 13.71 15.21 6.91
N ARG A 132 14.17 14.87 5.70
CA ARG A 132 14.29 15.83 4.59
C ARG A 132 13.39 15.36 3.46
N ILE A 133 12.42 16.18 3.07
CA ILE A 133 11.56 15.92 1.93
C ILE A 133 11.96 16.90 0.82
N ALA A 134 12.70 16.40 -0.16
CA ALA A 134 13.17 17.22 -1.28
C ALA A 134 12.02 17.60 -2.21
N HIS A 135 11.12 16.64 -2.49
CA HIS A 135 10.03 16.81 -3.44
C HIS A 135 8.66 16.42 -2.83
N PRO A 136 7.99 17.31 -2.03
CA PRO A 136 6.74 16.98 -1.33
C PRO A 136 5.59 16.55 -2.25
N ALA A 137 5.47 17.18 -3.43
CA ALA A 137 4.44 16.83 -4.40
C ALA A 137 4.61 15.40 -4.95
N TRP A 138 5.86 15.00 -5.23
CA TRP A 138 6.17 13.64 -5.66
C TRP A 138 5.96 12.61 -4.55
N MET A 139 6.32 12.96 -3.31
CA MET A 139 6.07 12.14 -2.14
C MET A 139 4.57 11.86 -1.98
N LEU A 140 3.72 12.87 -2.03
CA LEU A 140 2.27 12.70 -1.97
C LEU A 140 1.74 11.94 -3.19
N GLY A 141 2.26 12.22 -4.38
CA GLY A 141 1.90 11.51 -5.61
C GLY A 141 2.16 10.00 -5.52
N PHE A 142 3.36 9.58 -5.13
CA PHE A 142 3.70 8.17 -4.93
C PHE A 142 2.88 7.54 -3.81
N LEU A 143 2.67 8.26 -2.70
CA LEU A 143 1.87 7.78 -1.57
C LEU A 143 0.44 7.46 -2.01
N VAL A 144 -0.23 8.39 -2.68
CA VAL A 144 -1.62 8.23 -3.16
C VAL A 144 -1.69 7.18 -4.25
N LEU A 145 -0.79 7.22 -5.24
CA LEU A 145 -0.77 6.27 -6.35
C LEU A 145 -0.59 4.83 -5.84
N THR A 146 0.34 4.63 -4.91
CA THR A 146 0.55 3.32 -4.27
C THR A 146 -0.67 2.87 -3.48
N ALA A 147 -1.25 3.76 -2.65
CA ALA A 147 -2.44 3.45 -1.86
C ALA A 147 -3.63 3.03 -2.74
N VAL A 148 -3.89 3.76 -3.83
CA VAL A 148 -4.97 3.43 -4.78
C VAL A 148 -4.69 2.11 -5.49
N THR A 149 -3.49 1.93 -6.01
CA THR A 149 -3.09 0.73 -6.76
C THR A 149 -3.22 -0.54 -5.91
N PHE A 150 -2.71 -0.50 -4.69
CA PHE A 150 -2.74 -1.68 -3.81
C PHE A 150 -4.07 -1.86 -3.09
N SER A 151 -4.87 -0.83 -2.90
CA SER A 151 -6.28 -0.98 -2.51
C SER A 151 -7.09 -1.64 -3.62
N LEU A 152 -6.85 -1.29 -4.88
CA LEU A 152 -7.49 -1.94 -6.02
C LEU A 152 -7.06 -3.41 -6.15
N PHE A 153 -5.77 -3.71 -5.96
CA PHE A 153 -5.26 -5.07 -5.91
C PHE A 153 -5.87 -5.86 -4.75
N GLY A 154 -5.97 -5.26 -3.55
CA GLY A 154 -6.65 -5.86 -2.40
C GLY A 154 -8.12 -6.13 -2.66
N PHE A 155 -8.81 -5.24 -3.36
CA PHE A 155 -10.20 -5.43 -3.76
C PHE A 155 -10.35 -6.67 -4.67
N ILE A 156 -9.44 -6.88 -5.62
CA ILE A 156 -9.39 -8.08 -6.46
C ILE A 156 -9.21 -9.34 -5.60
N ILE A 157 -8.27 -9.30 -4.64
CA ILE A 157 -8.05 -10.42 -3.71
C ILE A 157 -9.32 -10.73 -2.91
N GLY A 158 -10.01 -9.71 -2.39
CA GLY A 158 -11.23 -9.88 -1.63
C GLY A 158 -12.40 -10.45 -2.44
N LEU A 159 -12.43 -10.19 -3.75
CA LEU A 159 -13.37 -10.85 -4.67
C LEU A 159 -12.99 -12.30 -4.96
N TRP A 160 -11.69 -12.60 -5.02
CA TRP A 160 -11.21 -13.94 -5.32
C TRP A 160 -11.24 -14.89 -4.11
N ALA A 161 -11.06 -14.38 -2.90
CA ALA A 161 -10.93 -15.16 -1.68
C ALA A 161 -12.23 -15.92 -1.34
N ASP A 162 -12.06 -17.18 -0.91
CA ASP A 162 -13.13 -18.05 -0.42
C ASP A 162 -13.11 -18.20 1.12
N GLY A 163 -12.04 -17.69 1.77
CA GLY A 163 -11.87 -17.72 3.23
C GLY A 163 -11.03 -16.57 3.76
N PHE A 164 -11.19 -16.26 5.05
CA PHE A 164 -10.42 -15.21 5.71
C PHE A 164 -8.91 -15.42 5.68
N GLU A 165 -8.47 -16.68 5.69
CA GLU A 165 -7.06 -17.05 5.62
C GLU A 165 -6.41 -16.56 4.32
N GLN A 166 -7.14 -16.65 3.20
CA GLN A 166 -6.66 -16.23 1.89
C GLN A 166 -6.43 -14.72 1.79
N LEU A 167 -7.16 -13.91 2.58
CA LEU A 167 -6.96 -12.46 2.63
C LEU A 167 -5.59 -12.08 3.19
N GLN A 168 -5.05 -12.89 4.11
CA GLN A 168 -3.76 -12.65 4.74
C GLN A 168 -2.60 -13.36 4.02
N PHE A 169 -2.90 -14.41 3.27
CA PHE A 169 -1.91 -15.21 2.55
C PHE A 169 -1.07 -14.34 1.60
N ILE A 170 -1.72 -13.53 0.75
CA ILE A 170 -1.04 -12.73 -0.26
C ILE A 170 -0.22 -11.61 0.38
N PRO A 171 -0.73 -10.77 1.31
CA PRO A 171 0.08 -9.78 1.99
C PRO A 171 1.28 -10.37 2.72
N LEU A 172 1.09 -11.46 3.45
CA LEU A 172 2.13 -12.02 4.32
C LEU A 172 3.18 -12.82 3.55
N LEU A 173 2.76 -13.71 2.65
CA LEU A 173 3.66 -14.66 1.98
C LEU A 173 4.21 -14.17 0.64
N ILE A 174 3.56 -13.20 0.00
CA ILE A 174 4.00 -12.68 -1.30
C ILE A 174 4.50 -11.25 -1.15
N VAL A 175 3.64 -10.33 -0.68
CA VAL A 175 3.96 -8.89 -0.68
C VAL A 175 5.08 -8.58 0.29
N THR A 176 5.06 -9.15 1.50
CA THR A 176 6.10 -8.90 2.50
C THR A 176 7.50 -9.36 2.04
N PRO A 177 7.72 -10.60 1.55
CA PRO A 177 9.02 -10.99 1.01
C PRO A 177 9.46 -10.16 -0.21
N LEU A 178 8.53 -9.82 -1.11
CA LEU A 178 8.83 -8.94 -2.25
C LEU A 178 9.21 -7.54 -1.80
N ALA A 179 8.60 -7.00 -0.74
CA ALA A 179 8.97 -5.71 -0.19
C ALA A 179 10.37 -5.72 0.45
N PHE A 180 10.73 -6.80 1.15
CA PHE A 180 12.09 -7.00 1.66
C PHE A 180 13.11 -7.05 0.52
N LEU A 181 12.85 -7.81 -0.53
CA LEU A 181 13.69 -7.87 -1.74
C LEU A 181 13.63 -6.57 -2.56
N GLY A 182 12.60 -5.77 -2.36
CA GLY A 182 12.34 -4.50 -3.06
C GLY A 182 13.18 -3.32 -2.58
N GLY A 183 14.24 -3.54 -1.78
CA GLY A 183 15.12 -2.47 -1.32
C GLY A 183 14.54 -1.66 -0.14
N THR A 184 13.62 -2.23 0.64
CA THR A 184 13.07 -1.55 1.82
C THR A 184 14.15 -1.18 2.83
N PHE A 185 15.11 -2.08 3.09
CA PHE A 185 16.14 -1.96 4.13
C PHE A 185 17.55 -1.71 3.62
N TYR A 186 17.77 -1.79 2.31
CA TYR A 186 19.07 -1.65 1.66
C TYR A 186 18.93 -1.06 0.27
N SER A 187 20.01 -0.55 -0.32
CA SER A 187 20.06 -0.18 -1.73
C SER A 187 20.30 -1.43 -2.59
N ILE A 188 19.63 -1.53 -3.73
CA ILE A 188 19.78 -2.64 -4.67
C ILE A 188 21.23 -2.77 -5.14
N SER A 189 21.98 -1.68 -5.17
CA SER A 189 23.40 -1.64 -5.55
C SER A 189 24.30 -2.53 -4.69
N VAL A 190 23.89 -2.87 -3.47
CA VAL A 190 24.65 -3.73 -2.52
C VAL A 190 24.49 -5.21 -2.86
N LEU A 191 23.48 -5.59 -3.65
CA LEU A 191 23.24 -6.98 -4.01
C LEU A 191 24.25 -7.49 -5.07
N PRO A 192 24.54 -8.82 -5.08
CA PRO A 192 25.24 -9.42 -6.20
C PRO A 192 24.55 -9.17 -7.53
N PRO A 193 25.29 -9.05 -8.68
CA PRO A 193 24.72 -8.65 -9.98
C PRO A 193 23.52 -9.50 -10.43
N ALA A 194 23.54 -10.81 -10.17
CA ALA A 194 22.42 -11.70 -10.49
C ALA A 194 21.14 -11.32 -9.75
N TRP A 195 21.25 -10.97 -8.45
CA TRP A 195 20.13 -10.57 -7.64
C TRP A 195 19.63 -9.15 -7.98
N GLN A 196 20.50 -8.25 -8.39
CA GLN A 196 20.08 -6.93 -8.89
C GLN A 196 19.13 -7.09 -10.09
N THR A 197 19.47 -7.98 -11.05
CA THR A 197 18.63 -8.25 -12.21
C THR A 197 17.28 -8.89 -11.80
N VAL A 198 17.31 -9.89 -10.91
CA VAL A 198 16.07 -10.53 -10.40
C VAL A 198 15.18 -9.51 -9.70
N THR A 199 15.77 -8.63 -8.91
CA THR A 199 15.04 -7.62 -8.15
C THR A 199 14.31 -6.62 -9.07
N LEU A 200 14.82 -6.33 -10.27
CA LEU A 200 14.13 -5.46 -11.24
C LEU A 200 12.82 -6.04 -11.79
N PHE A 201 12.57 -7.34 -11.66
CA PHE A 201 11.26 -7.95 -11.95
C PHE A 201 10.23 -7.75 -10.83
N ASN A 202 10.68 -7.28 -9.67
CA ASN A 202 9.82 -7.01 -8.53
C ASN A 202 9.16 -5.62 -8.66
N PRO A 203 7.83 -5.52 -8.80
CA PRO A 203 7.17 -4.23 -8.95
C PRO A 203 7.34 -3.30 -7.74
N ILE A 204 7.59 -3.86 -6.55
CA ILE A 204 7.73 -3.08 -5.30
C ILE A 204 9.01 -2.23 -5.31
N VAL A 205 10.04 -2.66 -6.01
CA VAL A 205 11.28 -1.88 -6.19
C VAL A 205 11.00 -0.47 -6.70
N TYR A 206 10.17 -0.38 -7.72
CA TYR A 206 9.83 0.89 -8.36
C TYR A 206 9.09 1.83 -7.42
N LEU A 207 8.22 1.28 -6.57
CA LEU A 207 7.47 2.04 -5.56
C LEU A 207 8.41 2.58 -4.48
N VAL A 208 9.24 1.71 -3.91
CA VAL A 208 10.19 2.07 -2.85
C VAL A 208 11.23 3.06 -3.37
N SER A 209 11.81 2.80 -4.55
CA SER A 209 12.81 3.65 -5.19
C SER A 209 12.25 5.04 -5.51
N GLY A 210 11.09 5.12 -6.18
CA GLY A 210 10.46 6.41 -6.51
C GLY A 210 10.05 7.21 -5.28
N PHE A 211 9.52 6.53 -4.26
CA PHE A 211 9.16 7.18 -3.00
C PHE A 211 10.40 7.67 -2.23
N ARG A 212 11.48 6.88 -2.16
CA ARG A 212 12.76 7.28 -1.56
C ARG A 212 13.37 8.47 -2.26
N TRP A 213 13.32 8.49 -3.59
CA TRP A 213 13.81 9.64 -4.35
C TRP A 213 13.14 10.94 -3.96
N SER A 214 11.86 10.92 -3.65
CA SER A 214 11.13 12.12 -3.25
C SER A 214 11.61 12.73 -1.93
N PHE A 215 12.32 11.96 -1.09
CA PHE A 215 12.89 12.42 0.17
C PHE A 215 14.33 12.91 0.01
N TYR A 216 15.18 12.10 -0.62
CA TYR A 216 16.63 12.28 -0.55
C TYR A 216 17.30 12.43 -1.91
N GLU A 217 16.54 12.41 -3.02
CA GLU A 217 17.06 12.38 -4.39
C GLU A 217 17.88 11.11 -4.70
N ILE A 218 17.81 10.11 -3.82
CA ILE A 218 18.45 8.81 -3.94
C ILE A 218 17.45 7.83 -4.56
N ALA A 219 17.82 7.19 -5.66
CA ALA A 219 16.97 6.22 -6.35
C ALA A 219 17.78 5.06 -6.90
N ASP A 220 17.35 3.84 -6.59
CA ASP A 220 17.90 2.63 -7.22
C ASP A 220 17.49 2.52 -8.70
N VAL A 221 16.33 3.09 -9.07
CA VAL A 221 15.78 3.13 -10.43
C VAL A 221 15.28 4.53 -10.74
N HIS A 222 15.49 4.97 -11.99
CA HIS A 222 15.06 6.30 -12.43
C HIS A 222 13.58 6.55 -12.11
N VAL A 223 13.27 7.73 -11.54
CA VAL A 223 11.93 8.08 -11.03
C VAL A 223 10.83 7.97 -12.08
N GLY A 224 11.12 8.33 -13.34
CA GLY A 224 10.18 8.19 -14.45
C GLY A 224 9.80 6.74 -14.73
N VAL A 225 10.75 5.80 -14.62
CA VAL A 225 10.50 4.36 -14.76
C VAL A 225 9.66 3.86 -13.58
N SER A 226 9.99 4.32 -12.38
CA SER A 226 9.23 4.00 -11.16
C SER A 226 7.76 4.42 -11.29
N LEU A 227 7.50 5.63 -11.78
CA LEU A 227 6.15 6.12 -12.02
C LEU A 227 5.44 5.30 -13.11
N ALA A 228 6.11 5.05 -14.23
CA ALA A 228 5.54 4.29 -15.35
C ALA A 228 5.16 2.86 -14.94
N MET A 229 6.02 2.15 -14.19
CA MET A 229 5.76 0.80 -13.70
C MET A 229 4.61 0.77 -12.68
N THR A 230 4.52 1.76 -11.81
CA THR A 230 3.40 1.87 -10.86
C THR A 230 2.08 2.14 -11.60
N ALA A 231 2.10 3.05 -12.57
CA ALA A 231 0.93 3.35 -13.41
C ALA A 231 0.51 2.15 -14.26
N LEU A 232 1.48 1.37 -14.79
CA LEU A 232 1.21 0.13 -15.52
C LEU A 232 0.51 -0.89 -14.60
N PHE A 233 1.00 -1.08 -13.38
CA PHE A 233 0.39 -2.00 -12.43
C PHE A 233 -1.04 -1.55 -12.04
N LEU A 234 -1.25 -0.25 -11.85
CA LEU A 234 -2.60 0.32 -11.65
C LEU A 234 -3.52 0.01 -12.84
N ALA A 235 -3.04 0.23 -14.07
CA ALA A 235 -3.81 -0.04 -15.28
C ALA A 235 -4.17 -1.53 -15.41
N LEU A 236 -3.25 -2.43 -15.08
CA LEU A 236 -3.52 -3.88 -15.04
C LEU A 236 -4.60 -4.22 -14.00
N CYS A 237 -4.52 -3.68 -12.79
CA CYS A 237 -5.54 -3.88 -11.77
C CYS A 237 -6.92 -3.34 -12.22
N LEU A 238 -6.97 -2.16 -12.85
CA LEU A 238 -8.20 -1.59 -13.40
C LEU A 238 -8.78 -2.49 -14.50
N ALA A 239 -7.94 -3.03 -15.40
CA ALA A 239 -8.36 -3.94 -16.45
C ALA A 239 -8.94 -5.24 -15.87
N VAL A 240 -8.32 -5.80 -14.82
CA VAL A 240 -8.82 -6.99 -14.12
C VAL A 240 -10.17 -6.71 -13.46
N VAL A 241 -10.31 -5.60 -12.74
CA VAL A 241 -11.59 -5.22 -12.10
C VAL A 241 -12.68 -5.01 -13.16
N TRP A 242 -12.37 -4.32 -14.24
CA TRP A 242 -13.30 -4.15 -15.36
C TRP A 242 -13.74 -5.50 -15.96
N TRP A 243 -12.79 -6.42 -16.16
CA TRP A 243 -13.08 -7.77 -16.65
C TRP A 243 -13.99 -8.56 -15.71
N ILE A 244 -13.69 -8.54 -14.38
CA ILE A 244 -14.52 -9.20 -13.35
C ILE A 244 -15.96 -8.69 -13.41
N PHE A 245 -16.13 -7.36 -13.48
CA PHE A 245 -17.47 -6.78 -13.52
C PHE A 245 -18.22 -7.03 -14.84
N ARG A 246 -17.50 -7.08 -15.95
CA ARG A 246 -18.11 -7.39 -17.25
C ARG A 246 -18.56 -8.85 -17.36
N THR A 247 -17.81 -9.77 -16.78
CA THR A 247 -18.09 -11.21 -16.83
C THR A 247 -19.00 -11.68 -15.69
N GLY A 248 -19.14 -10.89 -14.64
CA GLY A 248 -19.83 -11.30 -13.41
C GLY A 248 -19.07 -12.35 -12.59
N TYR A 249 -17.78 -12.55 -12.90
CA TYR A 249 -16.94 -13.56 -12.26
C TYR A 249 -16.85 -13.33 -10.74
N ARG A 250 -17.29 -14.32 -9.94
CA ARG A 250 -17.26 -14.32 -8.46
C ARG A 250 -17.97 -13.11 -7.79
N LEU A 251 -18.81 -12.37 -8.49
CA LEU A 251 -19.64 -11.33 -7.88
C LEU A 251 -20.83 -11.92 -7.12
N LYS A 252 -21.29 -13.08 -7.55
CA LYS A 252 -22.33 -13.86 -6.87
C LYS A 252 -21.66 -15.08 -6.24
N ALA A 253 -21.78 -15.23 -4.92
CA ALA A 253 -21.41 -16.44 -4.22
C ALA A 253 -22.42 -17.56 -4.52
#